data_ce960d35c3d4158a0b12af5b80560f21
#
_entry.id   ce960d35c3d4158a0b12af5b80560f21
#
_cell.length_a   1.000
_cell.length_b   1.000
_cell.length_c   1.000
_cell.angle_alpha   90.00
_cell.angle_beta   90.00
_cell.angle_gamma   90.00
#
_symmetry.space_group_name_H-M   'P 1'
#
loop_
_entity.id
_entity.type
_entity.pdbx_description
1 polymer ?
#
loop_
_entity_poly.entity_id
_entity_poly.type
_entity_poly.pdbx_seq_one_letter_code
_entity_poly.pdbx_strand_id
1 'polypeptide(L)'
;VRVAVCAASAACAWPLGGPAWLAGAVPSLSPFGALLAVAAGAGSLCLLGALAVAVAGVLSPRVFCRWLCPAGTCQDALTCRMKRRAWVGRVPQVGVWIVFLGLGAALAGYPLFGWLDPLALFNAVFGVARKDLGLWDWLAAAGFPLLLIVALIAPGLWCGKLCPLGALQDVLRFPLRRTVSAASREKEASGLGRRAFLGLGLGAGYRIALSPGRASPAPVIRPPVTGRSSRFTRLCVRCGACVRACPSGIIQYGGAGTEWAGVLAPEVSFEFNYCPASCTACGQACPVGAIPKFTAERKASAPMGVAQVDRATCLLGSGRECGACATACPHEALDLAWDAKEMVGRVVVKPKACTGCGYCEYVCPSSPRSIRVRAFGLEDKRF
;
A
#
# COMPACT_ATOMS: atom_id res chain seq x y z
N VAL A 1 -25.24 -11.27 12.15
CA VAL A 1 -24.55 -11.06 10.85
C VAL A 1 -23.37 -10.11 11.02
N ARG A 2 -23.56 -8.85 11.47
CA ARG A 2 -22.52 -7.81 11.57
C ARG A 2 -21.29 -8.24 12.37
N VAL A 3 -21.51 -8.78 13.59
CA VAL A 3 -20.42 -9.27 14.45
C VAL A 3 -19.66 -10.42 13.79
N ALA A 4 -20.38 -11.35 13.16
CA ALA A 4 -19.76 -12.46 12.44
C ALA A 4 -18.91 -11.98 11.25
N VAL A 5 -19.39 -10.99 10.49
CA VAL A 5 -18.63 -10.37 9.39
C VAL A 5 -17.39 -9.64 9.91
N CYS A 6 -17.51 -8.92 11.03
CA CYS A 6 -16.36 -8.23 11.65
C CYS A 6 -15.32 -9.26 12.13
N ALA A 7 -15.74 -10.32 12.80
CA ALA A 7 -14.89 -11.42 13.26
C ALA A 7 -14.21 -12.13 12.08
N ALA A 8 -14.96 -12.45 11.01
CA ALA A 8 -14.41 -13.05 9.80
C ALA A 8 -13.39 -12.11 9.11
N SER A 9 -13.69 -10.81 9.03
CA SER A 9 -12.76 -9.81 8.49
C SER A 9 -11.49 -9.69 9.34
N ALA A 10 -11.61 -9.75 10.66
CA ALA A 10 -10.49 -9.77 11.59
C ALA A 10 -9.67 -11.06 11.45
N ALA A 11 -10.32 -12.21 11.32
CA ALA A 11 -9.64 -13.49 11.07
C ALA A 11 -8.88 -13.49 9.73
N CYS A 12 -9.49 -12.98 8.65
CA CYS A 12 -8.81 -12.79 7.37
C CYS A 12 -7.67 -11.78 7.47
N ALA A 13 -7.80 -10.81 8.36
CA ALA A 13 -6.78 -9.80 8.60
C ALA A 13 -5.68 -10.26 9.55
N TRP A 14 -5.84 -11.34 10.30
CA TRP A 14 -4.87 -11.82 11.29
C TRP A 14 -3.62 -12.41 10.61
N PRO A 15 -2.39 -12.05 11.03
CA PRO A 15 -1.17 -12.40 10.31
C PRO A 15 -0.69 -13.83 10.53
N LEU A 16 -1.35 -14.63 11.36
CA LEU A 16 -0.90 -15.97 11.75
C LEU A 16 -1.38 -17.07 10.78
N GLY A 17 -0.47 -17.53 9.91
CA GLY A 17 -0.54 -18.85 9.26
C GLY A 17 -1.56 -19.05 8.15
N GLY A 18 -2.29 -18.03 7.73
CA GLY A 18 -3.24 -18.14 6.63
C GLY A 18 -2.59 -17.99 5.24
N PRO A 19 -3.27 -18.44 4.16
CA PRO A 19 -2.78 -18.22 2.81
C PRO A 19 -2.68 -16.72 2.48
N ALA A 20 -1.63 -16.34 1.79
CA ALA A 20 -1.27 -14.93 1.56
C ALA A 20 -2.37 -14.09 0.87
N TRP A 21 -3.22 -14.71 0.02
CA TRP A 21 -4.33 -14.04 -0.65
C TRP A 21 -5.40 -13.51 0.33
N LEU A 22 -5.54 -14.10 1.52
CA LEU A 22 -6.45 -13.60 2.56
C LEU A 22 -6.10 -12.17 2.98
N ALA A 23 -4.82 -11.80 2.92
CA ALA A 23 -4.39 -10.44 3.23
C ALA A 23 -5.01 -9.40 2.31
N GLY A 24 -5.29 -9.77 1.06
CA GLY A 24 -5.95 -8.92 0.08
C GLY A 24 -7.48 -9.01 0.08
N ALA A 25 -8.08 -10.00 0.76
CA ALA A 25 -9.51 -10.28 0.67
C ALA A 25 -10.38 -9.09 1.15
N VAL A 26 -10.08 -8.52 2.31
CA VAL A 26 -10.83 -7.38 2.84
C VAL A 26 -10.66 -6.13 1.98
N PRO A 27 -9.44 -5.68 1.61
CA PRO A 27 -9.26 -4.55 0.71
C PRO A 27 -9.86 -4.73 -0.69
N SER A 28 -9.95 -5.98 -1.21
CA SER A 28 -10.54 -6.24 -2.54
C SER A 28 -12.05 -5.96 -2.62
N LEU A 29 -12.73 -5.87 -1.48
CA LEU A 29 -14.15 -5.51 -1.40
C LEU A 29 -14.39 -4.00 -1.50
N SER A 30 -13.35 -3.16 -1.53
CA SER A 30 -13.51 -1.72 -1.59
C SER A 30 -13.80 -1.21 -3.00
N PRO A 31 -15.01 -0.69 -3.29
CA PRO A 31 -15.28 -0.01 -4.55
C PRO A 31 -14.51 1.31 -4.71
N PHE A 32 -14.13 1.97 -3.61
CA PHE A 32 -13.30 3.17 -3.68
C PHE A 32 -11.86 2.82 -4.10
N GLY A 33 -11.23 1.83 -3.46
CA GLY A 33 -9.91 1.35 -3.86
C GLY A 33 -9.89 0.82 -5.31
N ALA A 34 -10.94 0.09 -5.72
CA ALA A 34 -11.09 -0.40 -7.09
C ALA A 34 -11.23 0.75 -8.11
N LEU A 35 -12.02 1.78 -7.80
CA LEU A 35 -12.17 2.96 -8.65
C LEU A 35 -10.81 3.64 -8.89
N LEU A 36 -10.04 3.86 -7.83
CA LEU A 36 -8.70 4.45 -7.93
C LEU A 36 -7.75 3.57 -8.76
N ALA A 37 -7.79 2.26 -8.55
CA ALA A 37 -6.96 1.29 -9.27
C ALA A 37 -7.27 1.28 -10.76
N VAL A 38 -8.55 1.21 -11.14
CA VAL A 38 -9.00 1.23 -12.53
C VAL A 38 -8.64 2.57 -13.20
N ALA A 39 -8.87 3.69 -12.52
CA ALA A 39 -8.49 5.01 -13.02
C ALA A 39 -6.98 5.15 -13.27
N ALA A 40 -6.16 4.47 -12.46
CA ALA A 40 -4.71 4.41 -12.64
C ALA A 40 -4.24 3.37 -13.70
N GLY A 41 -5.17 2.63 -14.32
CA GLY A 41 -4.90 1.63 -15.36
C GLY A 41 -4.58 0.22 -14.82
N ALA A 42 -5.01 -0.10 -13.60
CA ALA A 42 -4.91 -1.45 -13.05
C ALA A 42 -6.06 -2.34 -13.55
N GLY A 43 -5.74 -3.53 -14.03
CA GLY A 43 -6.71 -4.57 -14.38
C GLY A 43 -6.46 -5.81 -13.52
N SER A 44 -7.41 -6.19 -12.68
CA SER A 44 -7.31 -7.39 -11.84
C SER A 44 -8.68 -8.03 -11.62
N LEU A 45 -8.75 -9.37 -11.68
CA LEU A 45 -9.97 -10.13 -11.36
C LEU A 45 -10.44 -9.89 -9.91
N CYS A 46 -9.54 -9.47 -9.01
CA CYS A 46 -9.91 -9.12 -7.63
C CYS A 46 -10.85 -7.90 -7.55
N LEU A 47 -11.00 -7.12 -8.63
CA LEU A 47 -11.94 -6.01 -8.71
C LEU A 47 -13.41 -6.46 -8.79
N LEU A 48 -13.70 -7.73 -9.06
CA LEU A 48 -15.07 -8.28 -9.11
C LEU A 48 -15.79 -8.15 -7.77
N GLY A 49 -15.10 -8.36 -6.65
CA GLY A 49 -15.66 -8.15 -5.30
C GLY A 49 -16.09 -6.71 -5.08
N ALA A 50 -15.26 -5.76 -5.48
CA ALA A 50 -15.56 -4.33 -5.41
C ALA A 50 -16.74 -3.93 -6.31
N LEU A 51 -16.83 -4.53 -7.50
CA LEU A 51 -17.96 -4.34 -8.42
C LEU A 51 -19.28 -4.84 -7.81
N ALA A 52 -19.28 -6.02 -7.19
CA ALA A 52 -20.45 -6.55 -6.50
C ALA A 52 -20.90 -5.61 -5.37
N VAL A 53 -19.96 -5.07 -4.58
CA VAL A 53 -20.26 -4.08 -3.53
C VAL A 53 -20.78 -2.77 -4.12
N ALA A 54 -20.24 -2.31 -5.24
CA ALA A 54 -20.72 -1.11 -5.93
C ALA A 54 -22.17 -1.30 -6.41
N VAL A 55 -22.48 -2.42 -7.07
CA VAL A 55 -23.84 -2.78 -7.53
C VAL A 55 -24.79 -2.87 -6.35
N ALA A 56 -24.42 -3.55 -5.26
CA ALA A 56 -25.25 -3.62 -4.06
C ALA A 56 -25.51 -2.23 -3.45
N GLY A 57 -24.51 -1.33 -3.48
CA GLY A 57 -24.65 0.06 -3.03
C GLY A 57 -25.60 0.91 -3.90
N VAL A 58 -25.69 0.59 -5.18
CA VAL A 58 -26.67 1.19 -6.11
C VAL A 58 -28.09 0.72 -5.79
N LEU A 59 -28.28 -0.59 -5.55
CA LEU A 59 -29.58 -1.20 -5.27
C LEU A 59 -30.12 -0.80 -3.87
N SER A 60 -29.26 -0.74 -2.87
CA SER A 60 -29.66 -0.45 -1.49
C SER A 60 -28.73 0.58 -0.83
N PRO A 61 -29.30 1.57 -0.07
CA PRO A 61 -28.53 2.67 0.48
C PRO A 61 -27.49 2.16 1.47
N ARG A 62 -26.20 2.38 1.16
CA ARG A 62 -25.07 2.05 2.04
C ARG A 62 -25.11 0.64 2.63
N VAL A 63 -25.62 -0.33 1.85
CA VAL A 63 -25.79 -1.73 2.31
C VAL A 63 -24.47 -2.32 2.81
N PHE A 64 -23.39 -2.08 2.09
CA PHE A 64 -22.06 -2.55 2.51
C PHE A 64 -21.63 -1.92 3.83
N CYS A 65 -21.69 -0.59 3.95
CA CYS A 65 -21.33 0.10 5.18
C CYS A 65 -22.18 -0.34 6.39
N ARG A 66 -23.44 -0.70 6.15
CA ARG A 66 -24.37 -1.09 7.20
C ARG A 66 -24.21 -2.54 7.66
N TRP A 67 -23.84 -3.46 6.76
CA TRP A 67 -23.87 -4.90 7.05
C TRP A 67 -22.52 -5.61 6.92
N LEU A 68 -21.64 -5.13 6.05
CA LEU A 68 -20.42 -5.83 5.66
C LEU A 68 -19.13 -5.09 6.03
N CYS A 69 -19.19 -3.78 6.29
CA CYS A 69 -17.99 -3.00 6.61
C CYS A 69 -17.55 -3.26 8.06
N PRO A 70 -16.36 -3.84 8.31
CA PRO A 70 -15.88 -4.08 9.67
C PRO A 70 -15.67 -2.76 10.44
N ALA A 71 -15.18 -1.71 9.79
CA ALA A 71 -15.02 -0.39 10.41
C ALA A 71 -16.37 0.22 10.83
N GLY A 72 -17.42 0.08 9.99
CA GLY A 72 -18.77 0.52 10.33
C GLY A 72 -19.35 -0.27 11.51
N THR A 73 -19.12 -1.58 11.55
CA THR A 73 -19.59 -2.43 12.66
C THR A 73 -18.91 -2.06 13.98
N CYS A 74 -17.58 -1.83 13.98
CA CYS A 74 -16.85 -1.40 15.17
C CYS A 74 -17.36 -0.04 15.68
N GLN A 75 -17.57 0.93 14.77
CA GLN A 75 -18.10 2.25 15.14
C GLN A 75 -19.51 2.15 15.71
N ASP A 76 -20.41 1.41 15.06
CA ASP A 76 -21.79 1.25 15.54
C ASP A 76 -21.83 0.54 16.90
N ALA A 77 -20.96 -0.46 17.14
CA ALA A 77 -20.87 -1.12 18.44
C ALA A 77 -20.44 -0.16 19.56
N LEU A 78 -19.44 0.70 19.28
CA LEU A 78 -18.95 1.69 20.24
C LEU A 78 -19.94 2.82 20.49
N THR A 79 -20.70 3.21 19.48
CA THR A 79 -21.59 4.41 19.55
C THR A 79 -23.06 4.06 19.65
N CYS A 80 -23.44 2.79 19.83
CA CYS A 80 -24.84 2.32 19.84
C CYS A 80 -25.75 3.04 20.86
N ARG A 81 -25.18 3.49 21.99
CA ARG A 81 -25.88 4.23 23.04
C ARG A 81 -25.70 5.73 22.96
N MET A 82 -24.93 6.25 21.99
CA MET A 82 -24.59 7.66 21.89
C MET A 82 -25.52 8.39 20.92
N LYS A 83 -25.99 9.57 21.30
CA LYS A 83 -26.77 10.43 20.41
C LYS A 83 -25.85 11.17 19.45
N ARG A 84 -26.28 11.27 18.20
CA ARG A 84 -25.56 12.09 17.21
C ARG A 84 -25.59 13.54 17.62
N ARG A 85 -24.43 14.22 17.58
CA ARG A 85 -24.32 15.63 17.90
C ARG A 85 -24.94 16.49 16.79
N ALA A 86 -25.71 17.50 17.11
CA ALA A 86 -26.42 18.36 16.15
C ALA A 86 -25.46 19.04 15.14
N TRP A 87 -24.26 19.42 15.57
CA TRP A 87 -23.26 20.06 14.72
C TRP A 87 -22.72 19.14 13.60
N VAL A 88 -22.73 17.82 13.79
CA VAL A 88 -22.32 16.85 12.76
C VAL A 88 -23.19 16.97 11.50
N GLY A 89 -24.47 17.33 11.67
CA GLY A 89 -25.36 17.61 10.55
C GLY A 89 -24.88 18.77 9.65
N ARG A 90 -24.24 19.79 10.25
CA ARG A 90 -23.77 21.00 9.56
C ARG A 90 -22.44 20.78 8.80
N VAL A 91 -21.70 19.72 9.14
CA VAL A 91 -20.43 19.40 8.45
C VAL A 91 -20.70 19.07 6.98
N PRO A 92 -19.97 19.67 6.04
CA PRO A 92 -20.12 19.37 4.62
C PRO A 92 -19.76 17.91 4.31
N GLN A 93 -20.18 17.40 3.16
CA GLN A 93 -19.87 16.05 2.67
C GLN A 93 -18.41 16.00 2.16
N VAL A 94 -17.44 15.97 3.08
CA VAL A 94 -16.01 15.94 2.74
C VAL A 94 -15.64 14.65 2.00
N GLY A 95 -16.27 13.53 2.34
CA GLY A 95 -16.04 12.25 1.66
C GLY A 95 -16.24 12.33 0.14
N VAL A 96 -17.21 13.14 -0.33
CA VAL A 96 -17.43 13.36 -1.77
C VAL A 96 -16.22 14.06 -2.42
N TRP A 97 -15.63 15.05 -1.74
CA TRP A 97 -14.42 15.71 -2.19
C TRP A 97 -13.25 14.73 -2.26
N ILE A 98 -13.07 13.88 -1.24
CA ILE A 98 -12.03 12.86 -1.22
C ILE A 98 -12.18 11.89 -2.41
N VAL A 99 -13.40 11.50 -2.76
CA VAL A 99 -13.67 10.63 -3.94
C VAL A 99 -13.20 11.31 -5.22
N PHE A 100 -13.61 12.55 -5.48
CA PHE A 100 -13.25 13.24 -6.74
C PHE A 100 -11.79 13.67 -6.79
N LEU A 101 -11.21 14.15 -5.69
CA LEU A 101 -9.78 14.44 -5.58
C LEU A 101 -8.95 13.17 -5.80
N GLY A 102 -9.34 12.07 -5.15
CA GLY A 102 -8.69 10.77 -5.31
C GLY A 102 -8.76 10.26 -6.74
N LEU A 103 -9.93 10.37 -7.38
CA LEU A 103 -10.12 9.97 -8.77
C LEU A 103 -9.27 10.84 -9.72
N GLY A 104 -9.27 12.16 -9.55
CA GLY A 104 -8.44 13.07 -10.35
C GLY A 104 -6.94 12.78 -10.19
N ALA A 105 -6.48 12.55 -8.96
CA ALA A 105 -5.10 12.16 -8.69
C ALA A 105 -4.75 10.78 -9.29
N ALA A 106 -5.68 9.81 -9.24
CA ALA A 106 -5.48 8.48 -9.82
C ALA A 106 -5.40 8.52 -11.35
N LEU A 107 -6.28 9.30 -12.02
CA LEU A 107 -6.20 9.56 -13.47
C LEU A 107 -4.87 10.21 -13.84
N ALA A 108 -4.35 11.09 -13.01
CA ALA A 108 -3.02 11.66 -13.14
C ALA A 108 -1.88 10.67 -12.83
N GLY A 109 -2.19 9.45 -12.38
CA GLY A 109 -1.24 8.39 -12.07
C GLY A 109 -0.77 8.33 -10.61
N TYR A 110 -1.52 8.91 -9.67
CA TYR A 110 -1.19 8.92 -8.23
C TYR A 110 -2.41 8.67 -7.36
N PRO A 111 -2.81 7.44 -7.05
CA PRO A 111 -3.96 7.10 -6.20
C PRO A 111 -3.66 7.38 -4.72
N LEU A 112 -3.40 8.64 -4.35
CA LEU A 112 -2.90 9.06 -3.05
C LEU A 112 -3.84 8.74 -1.90
N PHE A 113 -5.13 8.96 -2.09
CA PHE A 113 -6.12 8.87 -1.01
C PHE A 113 -6.63 7.45 -0.74
N GLY A 114 -6.07 6.42 -1.38
CA GLY A 114 -6.45 5.02 -1.17
C GLY A 114 -6.27 4.55 0.28
N TRP A 115 -5.32 5.11 1.01
CA TRP A 115 -5.10 4.81 2.43
C TRP A 115 -6.21 5.32 3.37
N LEU A 116 -7.03 6.31 2.94
CA LEU A 116 -8.20 6.78 3.70
C LEU A 116 -9.41 5.83 3.60
N ASP A 117 -9.31 4.77 2.80
CA ASP A 117 -10.31 3.74 2.75
C ASP A 117 -10.44 3.06 4.13
N PRO A 118 -11.65 2.96 4.70
CA PRO A 118 -11.85 2.32 5.99
C PRO A 118 -11.41 0.85 6.02
N LEU A 119 -11.43 0.16 4.87
CA LEU A 119 -10.93 -1.21 4.76
C LEU A 119 -9.40 -1.27 4.75
N ALA A 120 -8.73 -0.29 4.15
CA ALA A 120 -7.28 -0.16 4.20
C ALA A 120 -6.82 0.17 5.62
N LEU A 121 -7.47 1.12 6.29
CA LEU A 121 -7.20 1.48 7.69
C LEU A 121 -7.41 0.28 8.64
N PHE A 122 -8.52 -0.45 8.48
CA PHE A 122 -8.78 -1.67 9.24
C PHE A 122 -7.68 -2.71 9.02
N ASN A 123 -7.26 -2.92 7.77
CA ASN A 123 -6.23 -3.87 7.41
C ASN A 123 -4.84 -3.49 7.97
N ALA A 124 -4.53 -2.19 8.04
CA ALA A 124 -3.25 -1.69 8.52
C ALA A 124 -2.99 -1.99 10.01
N VAL A 125 -4.04 -1.98 10.84
CA VAL A 125 -3.92 -2.32 12.28
C VAL A 125 -3.31 -3.70 12.50
N PHE A 126 -3.67 -4.67 11.69
CA PHE A 126 -3.15 -6.03 11.84
C PHE A 126 -1.69 -6.17 11.38
N GLY A 127 -1.14 -5.13 10.75
CA GLY A 127 0.29 -5.05 10.45
C GLY A 127 1.16 -4.92 11.70
N VAL A 128 0.60 -4.40 12.81
CA VAL A 128 1.32 -4.21 14.10
C VAL A 128 1.70 -5.53 14.78
N ALA A 129 1.06 -6.65 14.43
CA ALA A 129 1.43 -7.96 14.98
C ALA A 129 2.82 -8.47 14.53
N ARG A 130 3.57 -7.67 13.75
CA ARG A 130 4.93 -7.95 13.29
C ARG A 130 5.96 -7.40 14.29
N LYS A 131 7.13 -8.03 14.36
CA LYS A 131 8.14 -7.67 15.37
C LYS A 131 8.89 -6.36 15.05
N ASP A 132 9.10 -6.07 13.76
CA ASP A 132 10.00 -5.01 13.31
C ASP A 132 9.20 -3.93 12.56
N LEU A 133 8.76 -2.90 13.31
CA LEU A 133 7.89 -1.84 12.82
C LEU A 133 8.63 -0.51 12.71
N GLY A 134 8.62 0.10 11.54
CA GLY A 134 9.06 1.46 11.34
C GLY A 134 8.02 2.49 11.81
N LEU A 135 8.43 3.75 11.91
CA LEU A 135 7.53 4.86 12.26
C LEU A 135 6.28 4.92 11.36
N TRP A 136 6.46 4.69 10.07
CA TRP A 136 5.36 4.75 9.09
C TRP A 136 4.38 3.59 9.24
N ASP A 137 4.84 2.42 9.69
CA ASP A 137 3.95 1.29 10.02
C ASP A 137 3.06 1.63 11.22
N TRP A 138 3.63 2.25 12.25
CA TRP A 138 2.88 2.75 13.40
C TRP A 138 1.87 3.83 13.02
N LEU A 139 2.25 4.79 12.18
CA LEU A 139 1.35 5.84 11.70
C LEU A 139 0.20 5.26 10.87
N ALA A 140 0.48 4.30 9.99
CA ALA A 140 -0.55 3.61 9.22
C ALA A 140 -1.51 2.84 10.13
N ALA A 141 -0.99 2.13 11.12
CA ALA A 141 -1.78 1.36 12.08
C ALA A 141 -2.62 2.25 13.01
N ALA A 142 -2.12 3.42 13.40
CA ALA A 142 -2.83 4.38 14.25
C ALA A 142 -4.08 4.97 13.56
N GLY A 143 -4.18 4.89 12.23
CA GLY A 143 -5.30 5.45 11.48
C GLY A 143 -6.66 4.87 11.88
N PHE A 144 -6.76 3.57 12.10
CA PHE A 144 -8.02 2.95 12.51
C PHE A 144 -8.42 3.24 13.96
N PRO A 145 -7.56 3.13 14.98
CA PRO A 145 -7.84 3.61 16.34
C PRO A 145 -8.28 5.09 16.38
N LEU A 146 -7.58 5.95 15.61
CA LEU A 146 -7.97 7.36 15.50
C LEU A 146 -9.37 7.53 14.92
N LEU A 147 -9.74 6.74 13.92
CA LEU A 147 -11.08 6.71 13.35
C LEU A 147 -12.13 6.32 14.43
N LEU A 148 -11.83 5.37 15.31
CA LEU A 148 -12.71 4.97 16.40
C LEU A 148 -12.82 6.08 17.47
N ILE A 149 -11.73 6.76 17.79
CA ILE A 149 -11.74 7.92 18.71
C ILE A 149 -12.62 9.04 18.13
N VAL A 150 -12.48 9.35 16.85
CA VAL A 150 -13.34 10.33 16.16
C VAL A 150 -14.81 9.91 16.24
N ALA A 151 -15.12 8.61 16.11
CA ALA A 151 -16.49 8.11 16.23
C ALA A 151 -17.05 8.27 17.66
N LEU A 152 -16.24 8.10 18.70
CA LEU A 152 -16.62 8.32 20.10
C LEU A 152 -16.89 9.81 20.38
N ILE A 153 -16.06 10.72 19.87
CA ILE A 153 -16.22 12.17 20.05
C ILE A 153 -17.42 12.68 19.26
N ALA A 154 -17.61 12.22 18.04
CA ALA A 154 -18.62 12.69 17.09
C ALA A 154 -19.28 11.52 16.36
N PRO A 155 -20.28 10.84 16.99
CA PRO A 155 -20.97 9.70 16.40
C PRO A 155 -21.54 10.01 15.02
N GLY A 156 -21.15 9.18 14.02
CA GLY A 156 -21.60 9.30 12.64
C GLY A 156 -20.86 10.35 11.80
N LEU A 157 -19.86 11.05 12.33
CA LEU A 157 -19.05 12.01 11.55
C LEU A 157 -18.28 11.29 10.45
N TRP A 158 -17.50 10.26 10.79
CA TRP A 158 -16.71 9.53 9.81
C TRP A 158 -17.58 8.88 8.73
N CYS A 159 -18.42 7.92 9.10
CA CYS A 159 -19.26 7.19 8.13
C CYS A 159 -20.25 8.08 7.37
N GLY A 160 -20.70 9.17 8.01
CA GLY A 160 -21.70 10.07 7.44
C GLY A 160 -21.13 11.16 6.55
N LYS A 161 -19.92 11.66 6.83
CA LYS A 161 -19.39 12.89 6.23
C LYS A 161 -17.99 12.79 5.65
N LEU A 162 -17.11 11.98 6.24
CA LEU A 162 -15.69 11.91 5.87
C LEU A 162 -15.35 10.69 5.04
N CYS A 163 -16.01 9.54 5.25
CA CYS A 163 -15.68 8.28 4.64
C CYS A 163 -15.85 8.30 3.10
N PRO A 164 -14.78 8.08 2.32
CA PRO A 164 -14.88 8.07 0.86
C PRO A 164 -15.69 6.88 0.33
N LEU A 165 -15.61 5.72 1.00
CA LEU A 165 -16.38 4.53 0.65
C LEU A 165 -17.90 4.76 0.75
N GLY A 166 -18.34 5.39 1.86
CA GLY A 166 -19.74 5.76 2.05
C GLY A 166 -20.20 6.83 1.06
N ALA A 167 -19.36 7.84 0.83
CA ALA A 167 -19.64 8.90 -0.11
C ALA A 167 -19.75 8.39 -1.56
N LEU A 168 -18.89 7.45 -1.97
CA LEU A 168 -18.96 6.83 -3.30
C LEU A 168 -20.29 6.08 -3.49
N GLN A 169 -20.76 5.30 -2.50
CA GLN A 169 -22.06 4.63 -2.58
C GLN A 169 -23.21 5.64 -2.74
N ASP A 170 -23.14 6.78 -2.02
CA ASP A 170 -24.14 7.85 -2.16
C ASP A 170 -24.12 8.50 -3.56
N VAL A 171 -22.92 8.72 -4.13
CA VAL A 171 -22.74 9.26 -5.48
C VAL A 171 -23.26 8.29 -6.54
N LEU A 172 -22.92 7.02 -6.46
CA LEU A 172 -23.39 5.98 -7.40
C LEU A 172 -24.91 5.82 -7.37
N ARG A 173 -25.53 5.99 -6.20
CA ARG A 173 -26.98 5.90 -6.05
C ARG A 173 -27.74 7.18 -6.43
N PHE A 174 -27.06 8.30 -6.56
CA PHE A 174 -27.72 9.60 -6.83
C PHE A 174 -28.72 9.54 -7.99
N PRO A 175 -28.44 8.92 -9.17
CA PRO A 175 -29.36 8.86 -10.27
C PRO A 175 -30.67 8.11 -9.97
N LEU A 176 -30.66 7.18 -9.01
CA LEU A 176 -31.77 6.29 -8.68
C LEU A 176 -32.62 6.76 -7.49
N ARG A 177 -32.32 7.93 -6.91
CA ARG A 177 -33.11 8.52 -5.82
C ARG A 177 -34.46 9.02 -6.33
N ARG A 178 -35.51 8.21 -6.18
CA ARG A 178 -36.88 8.52 -6.61
C ARG A 178 -37.66 9.44 -5.68
N THR A 179 -37.21 9.59 -4.42
CA THR A 179 -37.95 10.29 -3.33
C THR A 179 -37.65 11.79 -3.24
N VAL A 180 -36.82 12.36 -4.10
CA VAL A 180 -36.41 13.77 -4.07
C VAL A 180 -37.18 14.54 -5.16
N SER A 181 -37.75 15.72 -4.81
CA SER A 181 -38.42 16.57 -5.79
C SER A 181 -37.49 17.00 -6.92
N ALA A 182 -38.04 17.26 -8.12
CA ALA A 182 -37.24 17.62 -9.28
C ALA A 182 -36.33 18.82 -9.04
N ALA A 183 -36.84 19.89 -8.42
CA ALA A 183 -36.06 21.08 -8.08
C ALA A 183 -34.93 20.83 -7.07
N SER A 184 -35.18 20.00 -6.04
CA SER A 184 -34.15 19.61 -5.09
C SER A 184 -33.06 18.73 -5.72
N ARG A 185 -33.46 17.88 -6.66
CA ARG A 185 -32.57 17.00 -7.44
C ARG A 185 -31.63 17.80 -8.36
N GLU A 186 -32.16 18.84 -9.02
CA GLU A 186 -31.40 19.73 -9.89
C GLU A 186 -30.33 20.51 -9.09
N LYS A 187 -30.72 21.07 -7.94
CA LYS A 187 -29.81 21.78 -7.03
C LYS A 187 -28.71 20.85 -6.49
N GLU A 188 -29.06 19.62 -6.12
CA GLU A 188 -28.09 18.62 -5.63
C GLU A 188 -27.19 18.16 -6.76
N ALA A 189 -27.68 17.96 -7.97
CA ALA A 189 -26.93 17.62 -9.17
C ALA A 189 -25.93 18.70 -9.56
N SER A 190 -26.35 19.98 -9.57
CA SER A 190 -25.47 21.13 -9.80
C SER A 190 -24.35 21.21 -8.77
N GLY A 191 -24.67 21.00 -7.48
CA GLY A 191 -23.69 20.97 -6.40
C GLY A 191 -22.69 19.81 -6.54
N LEU A 192 -23.16 18.62 -6.96
CA LEU A 192 -22.30 17.46 -7.20
C LEU A 192 -21.39 17.69 -8.42
N GLY A 193 -21.94 18.24 -9.52
CA GLY A 193 -21.16 18.56 -10.72
C GLY A 193 -20.02 19.53 -10.47
N ARG A 194 -20.26 20.60 -9.68
CA ARG A 194 -19.21 21.55 -9.29
C ARG A 194 -18.12 20.88 -8.46
N ARG A 195 -18.49 20.03 -7.50
CA ARG A 195 -17.52 19.28 -6.68
C ARG A 195 -16.72 18.29 -7.51
N ALA A 196 -17.36 17.61 -8.47
CA ALA A 196 -16.68 16.71 -9.39
C ALA A 196 -15.66 17.47 -10.24
N PHE A 197 -16.06 18.58 -10.88
CA PHE A 197 -15.18 19.39 -11.71
C PHE A 197 -13.97 19.92 -10.94
N LEU A 198 -14.20 20.57 -9.81
CA LEU A 198 -13.12 21.12 -8.98
C LEU A 198 -12.26 20.00 -8.36
N GLY A 199 -12.87 18.94 -7.85
CA GLY A 199 -12.15 17.82 -7.25
C GLY A 199 -11.26 17.10 -8.25
N LEU A 200 -11.78 16.80 -9.45
CA LEU A 200 -10.99 16.16 -10.52
C LEU A 200 -9.87 17.08 -11.00
N GLY A 201 -10.15 18.35 -11.20
CA GLY A 201 -9.16 19.34 -11.65
C GLY A 201 -8.03 19.54 -10.63
N LEU A 202 -8.37 19.73 -9.36
CA LEU A 202 -7.38 19.87 -8.28
C LEU A 202 -6.58 18.57 -8.08
N GLY A 203 -7.24 17.41 -8.14
CA GLY A 203 -6.58 16.12 -8.02
C GLY A 203 -5.60 15.86 -9.17
N ALA A 204 -5.99 16.20 -10.41
CA ALA A 204 -5.12 16.11 -11.57
C ALA A 204 -3.98 17.14 -11.52
N GLY A 205 -4.26 18.37 -11.12
CA GLY A 205 -3.30 19.47 -10.98
C GLY A 205 -2.22 19.21 -9.93
N TYR A 206 -2.53 18.41 -8.91
CA TYR A 206 -1.56 17.97 -7.91
C TYR A 206 -0.34 17.28 -8.54
N ARG A 207 -0.51 16.55 -9.64
CA ARG A 207 0.61 15.98 -10.39
C ARG A 207 1.55 17.04 -10.93
N ILE A 208 1.03 18.13 -11.45
CA ILE A 208 1.83 19.22 -12.04
C ILE A 208 2.70 19.85 -10.95
N ALA A 209 2.12 20.06 -9.76
CA ALA A 209 2.83 20.60 -8.60
C ALA A 209 3.91 19.65 -8.06
N LEU A 210 3.71 18.35 -8.19
CA LEU A 210 4.64 17.31 -7.73
C LEU A 210 5.49 16.70 -8.85
N SER A 211 5.43 17.23 -10.08
CA SER A 211 6.28 16.75 -11.18
C SER A 211 7.76 16.82 -10.79
N PRO A 212 8.52 15.74 -11.06
CA PRO A 212 9.91 15.62 -10.63
C PRO A 212 10.85 16.47 -11.49
N GLY A 213 10.69 17.79 -11.43
CA GLY A 213 11.68 18.74 -11.94
C GLY A 213 12.75 19.08 -10.90
N ARG A 214 12.64 18.56 -9.68
CA ARG A 214 13.52 18.91 -8.56
C ARG A 214 14.01 17.63 -7.89
N ALA A 215 15.31 17.37 -8.03
CA ALA A 215 16.10 16.29 -7.44
C ALA A 215 15.54 14.89 -7.69
N SER A 216 16.30 14.06 -8.39
CA SER A 216 15.97 12.63 -8.53
C SER A 216 15.91 12.03 -7.12
N PRO A 217 14.76 11.56 -6.67
CA PRO A 217 14.66 10.99 -5.32
C PRO A 217 15.57 9.78 -5.21
N ALA A 218 16.08 9.53 -4.01
CA ALA A 218 16.88 8.34 -3.75
C ALA A 218 16.09 7.09 -4.21
N PRO A 219 16.70 6.20 -4.99
CA PRO A 219 16.01 5.03 -5.51
C PRO A 219 15.56 4.12 -4.36
N VAL A 220 14.27 3.82 -4.29
CA VAL A 220 13.63 2.99 -3.27
C VAL A 220 13.48 1.56 -3.77
N ILE A 221 13.83 0.59 -2.92
CA ILE A 221 13.61 -0.82 -3.24
C ILE A 221 12.12 -1.13 -3.10
N ARG A 222 11.49 -1.58 -4.18
CA ARG A 222 10.09 -1.98 -4.21
C ARG A 222 9.95 -3.50 -4.14
N PRO A 223 8.77 -4.03 -3.76
CA PRO A 223 8.52 -5.48 -3.77
C PRO A 223 8.87 -6.13 -5.12
N PRO A 224 9.16 -7.44 -5.14
CA PRO A 224 9.61 -8.12 -6.35
C PRO A 224 8.60 -8.03 -7.51
N VAL A 225 9.09 -8.07 -8.74
CA VAL A 225 8.30 -8.11 -9.99
C VAL A 225 7.43 -6.87 -10.23
N THR A 226 7.63 -5.79 -9.48
CA THR A 226 6.86 -4.54 -9.67
C THR A 226 7.35 -3.71 -10.85
N GLY A 227 8.55 -3.97 -11.34
CA GLY A 227 9.22 -3.16 -12.36
C GLY A 227 9.65 -1.80 -11.82
N ARG A 228 9.53 -0.75 -12.63
CA ARG A 228 9.95 0.61 -12.23
C ARG A 228 9.13 1.13 -11.05
N SER A 229 9.77 1.80 -10.10
CA SER A 229 9.12 2.38 -8.91
C SER A 229 7.94 3.29 -9.28
N SER A 230 8.06 4.08 -10.35
CA SER A 230 7.00 4.97 -10.84
C SER A 230 5.74 4.21 -11.29
N ARG A 231 5.91 3.04 -11.94
CA ARG A 231 4.77 2.19 -12.31
C ARG A 231 4.09 1.61 -11.07
N PHE A 232 4.88 1.16 -10.10
CA PHE A 232 4.35 0.61 -8.85
C PHE A 232 3.56 1.64 -8.05
N THR A 233 4.13 2.83 -7.81
CA THR A 233 3.46 3.90 -7.07
C THR A 233 2.19 4.39 -7.76
N ARG A 234 2.16 4.35 -9.09
CA ARG A 234 0.99 4.68 -9.91
C ARG A 234 -0.17 3.71 -9.69
N LEU A 235 0.08 2.41 -9.57
CA LEU A 235 -0.95 1.38 -9.44
C LEU A 235 -1.33 1.09 -7.97
N CYS A 236 -0.46 1.42 -7.02
CA CYS A 236 -0.61 1.06 -5.62
C CYS A 236 -1.64 1.94 -4.91
N VAL A 237 -2.74 1.34 -4.46
CA VAL A 237 -3.79 2.00 -3.65
C VAL A 237 -3.47 2.03 -2.15
N ARG A 238 -2.28 1.64 -1.74
CA ARG A 238 -1.78 1.70 -0.34
C ARG A 238 -2.62 0.92 0.68
N CYS A 239 -3.22 -0.18 0.26
CA CYS A 239 -4.08 -1.00 1.12
C CYS A 239 -3.35 -1.84 2.18
N GLY A 240 -2.00 -1.90 2.13
CA GLY A 240 -1.17 -2.62 3.09
C GLY A 240 -1.22 -4.16 3.02
N ALA A 241 -1.93 -4.75 2.07
CA ALA A 241 -2.07 -6.20 1.97
C ALA A 241 -0.72 -6.93 1.82
N CYS A 242 0.19 -6.40 0.99
CA CYS A 242 1.54 -6.96 0.80
C CYS A 242 2.45 -6.79 2.03
N VAL A 243 2.29 -5.66 2.76
CA VAL A 243 2.98 -5.43 4.03
C VAL A 243 2.63 -6.54 5.00
N ARG A 244 1.35 -6.79 5.18
CA ARG A 244 0.84 -7.82 6.11
C ARG A 244 1.15 -9.24 5.67
N ALA A 245 1.08 -9.54 4.36
CA ALA A 245 1.31 -10.87 3.83
C ALA A 245 2.78 -11.30 3.82
N CYS A 246 3.73 -10.39 4.05
CA CYS A 246 5.15 -10.70 3.99
C CYS A 246 5.60 -11.51 5.21
N PRO A 247 5.98 -12.80 5.08
CA PRO A 247 6.35 -13.62 6.22
C PRO A 247 7.68 -13.18 6.85
N SER A 248 8.57 -12.62 6.05
CA SER A 248 9.87 -12.12 6.52
C SER A 248 9.81 -10.70 7.11
N GLY A 249 8.67 -10.01 7.01
CA GLY A 249 8.52 -8.68 7.56
C GLY A 249 9.28 -7.56 6.82
N ILE A 250 9.92 -7.83 5.71
CA ILE A 250 10.78 -6.87 5.00
C ILE A 250 10.00 -5.79 4.23
N ILE A 251 8.71 -5.98 3.96
CA ILE A 251 7.88 -4.98 3.30
C ILE A 251 7.26 -4.09 4.38
N GLN A 252 7.56 -2.80 4.32
CA GLN A 252 7.13 -1.78 5.28
C GLN A 252 6.43 -0.64 4.54
N TYR A 253 5.70 0.22 5.27
CA TYR A 253 5.17 1.45 4.68
C TYR A 253 6.28 2.47 4.48
N GLY A 254 6.39 2.99 3.26
CA GLY A 254 7.39 3.99 2.90
C GLY A 254 7.08 5.38 3.42
N GLY A 255 8.12 6.11 3.74
CA GLY A 255 8.05 7.48 4.23
C GLY A 255 8.01 8.55 3.15
N ALA A 256 7.95 9.81 3.59
CA ALA A 256 8.00 10.99 2.72
C ALA A 256 9.43 11.34 2.23
N GLY A 257 10.45 10.57 2.65
CA GLY A 257 11.86 10.92 2.43
C GLY A 257 12.34 10.83 0.98
N THR A 258 11.55 10.21 0.10
CA THR A 258 11.97 9.97 -1.28
C THR A 258 11.10 10.69 -2.31
N GLU A 259 9.81 10.54 -2.20
CA GLU A 259 8.82 11.19 -3.07
C GLU A 259 7.50 11.34 -2.29
N TRP A 260 6.85 12.50 -2.39
CA TRP A 260 5.49 12.65 -1.86
C TRP A 260 4.51 11.63 -2.45
N ALA A 261 4.72 11.25 -3.71
CA ALA A 261 3.97 10.17 -4.36
C ALA A 261 4.20 8.79 -3.73
N GLY A 262 5.33 8.60 -3.03
CA GLY A 262 5.72 7.37 -2.36
C GLY A 262 5.21 7.22 -0.93
N VAL A 263 4.61 8.26 -0.34
CA VAL A 263 4.08 8.20 1.03
C VAL A 263 3.09 7.04 1.20
N LEU A 264 3.33 6.23 2.22
CA LEU A 264 2.60 4.99 2.51
C LEU A 264 2.60 3.94 1.38
N ALA A 265 3.37 4.14 0.31
CA ALA A 265 3.59 3.09 -0.69
C ALA A 265 4.62 2.09 -0.15
N PRO A 266 4.34 0.78 -0.23
CA PRO A 266 5.23 -0.24 0.34
C PRO A 266 6.65 -0.18 -0.23
N GLU A 267 7.63 -0.26 0.65
CA GLU A 267 9.06 -0.36 0.35
C GLU A 267 9.67 -1.57 1.04
N VAL A 268 10.86 -1.97 0.60
CA VAL A 268 11.57 -3.14 1.13
C VAL A 268 12.77 -2.66 1.92
N SER A 269 12.87 -3.13 3.19
CA SER A 269 14.02 -2.95 4.07
C SER A 269 14.59 -4.31 4.47
N PHE A 270 15.90 -4.45 4.41
CA PHE A 270 16.61 -5.68 4.80
C PHE A 270 17.29 -5.57 6.17
N GLU A 271 16.82 -4.65 6.99
CA GLU A 271 17.42 -4.42 8.31
C GLU A 271 17.32 -5.64 9.21
N PHE A 272 16.16 -6.29 9.22
CA PHE A 272 15.87 -7.39 10.15
C PHE A 272 15.76 -8.76 9.49
N ASN A 273 15.61 -8.83 8.17
CA ASN A 273 15.43 -10.09 7.46
C ASN A 273 15.65 -9.92 5.95
N TYR A 274 15.44 -10.98 5.17
CA TYR A 274 15.64 -11.05 3.73
C TYR A 274 14.43 -11.65 3.00
N CYS A 275 14.41 -11.58 1.68
CA CYS A 275 13.35 -12.13 0.84
C CYS A 275 13.68 -13.57 0.40
N PRO A 276 13.03 -14.62 0.97
CA PRO A 276 13.25 -16.00 0.54
C PRO A 276 12.99 -16.22 -0.95
N ALA A 277 13.83 -16.96 -1.65
CA ALA A 277 13.77 -17.14 -3.10
C ALA A 277 12.41 -17.70 -3.57
N SER A 278 11.85 -18.67 -2.86
CA SER A 278 10.58 -19.34 -3.20
C SER A 278 9.33 -18.53 -2.81
N CYS A 279 9.45 -17.47 -2.01
CA CYS A 279 8.31 -16.73 -1.50
C CYS A 279 7.64 -15.85 -2.57
N THR A 280 6.32 -15.97 -2.73
CA THR A 280 5.48 -15.23 -3.68
C THR A 280 4.31 -14.50 -3.00
N ALA A 281 4.28 -14.45 -1.67
CA ALA A 281 3.15 -14.01 -0.85
C ALA A 281 2.65 -12.59 -1.19
N CYS A 282 3.53 -11.63 -1.43
CA CYS A 282 3.16 -10.25 -1.75
C CYS A 282 2.39 -10.12 -3.09
N GLY A 283 2.74 -10.94 -4.09
CA GLY A 283 2.01 -10.99 -5.37
C GLY A 283 0.63 -11.63 -5.24
N GLN A 284 0.51 -12.66 -4.39
CA GLN A 284 -0.79 -13.30 -4.12
C GLN A 284 -1.73 -12.38 -3.34
N ALA A 285 -1.20 -11.54 -2.45
CA ALA A 285 -1.96 -10.66 -1.59
C ALA A 285 -2.43 -9.37 -2.29
N CYS A 286 -1.83 -8.96 -3.41
CA CYS A 286 -2.12 -7.66 -4.02
C CYS A 286 -3.48 -7.67 -4.75
N PRO A 287 -4.52 -6.94 -4.26
CA PRO A 287 -5.84 -6.98 -4.85
C PRO A 287 -5.93 -6.22 -6.18
N VAL A 288 -5.08 -5.23 -6.40
CA VAL A 288 -5.13 -4.36 -7.58
C VAL A 288 -4.07 -4.72 -8.64
N GLY A 289 -3.24 -5.72 -8.38
CA GLY A 289 -2.19 -6.14 -9.33
C GLY A 289 -1.01 -5.16 -9.47
N ALA A 290 -0.85 -4.20 -8.54
CA ALA A 290 0.36 -3.37 -8.49
C ALA A 290 1.62 -4.23 -8.30
N ILE A 291 1.51 -5.31 -7.53
CA ILE A 291 2.42 -6.44 -7.54
C ILE A 291 1.70 -7.54 -8.32
N PRO A 292 2.13 -7.91 -9.52
CA PRO A 292 1.48 -8.98 -10.28
C PRO A 292 1.64 -10.32 -9.56
N LYS A 293 0.79 -11.29 -9.86
CA LYS A 293 1.01 -12.68 -9.43
C LYS A 293 2.22 -13.22 -10.19
N PHE A 294 3.14 -13.87 -9.50
CA PHE A 294 4.37 -14.38 -10.07
C PHE A 294 4.78 -15.74 -9.47
N THR A 295 5.61 -16.47 -10.20
CA THR A 295 6.26 -17.70 -9.74
C THR A 295 7.67 -17.41 -9.22
N ALA A 296 8.32 -18.38 -8.58
CA ALA A 296 9.68 -18.23 -8.08
C ALA A 296 10.69 -17.96 -9.22
N GLU A 297 10.49 -18.61 -10.38
CA GLU A 297 11.33 -18.43 -11.57
C GLU A 297 11.24 -17.00 -12.10
N ARG A 298 10.00 -16.46 -12.19
CA ARG A 298 9.81 -15.07 -12.61
C ARG A 298 10.40 -14.07 -11.63
N LYS A 299 10.39 -14.39 -10.33
CA LYS A 299 11.02 -13.57 -9.30
C LYS A 299 12.53 -13.52 -9.49
N ALA A 300 13.17 -14.65 -9.80
CA ALA A 300 14.61 -14.72 -10.07
C ALA A 300 15.02 -13.88 -11.28
N SER A 301 14.17 -13.82 -12.31
CA SER A 301 14.42 -13.01 -13.51
C SER A 301 14.07 -11.52 -13.40
N ALA A 302 13.42 -11.10 -12.31
CA ALA A 302 12.99 -9.71 -12.08
C ALA A 302 13.59 -9.18 -10.77
N PRO A 303 14.85 -8.76 -10.78
CA PRO A 303 15.55 -8.36 -9.57
C PRO A 303 14.94 -7.08 -8.95
N MET A 304 14.97 -6.98 -7.61
CA MET A 304 14.52 -5.80 -6.85
C MET A 304 15.59 -4.71 -6.76
N GLY A 305 16.84 -5.11 -6.88
CA GLY A 305 18.01 -4.26 -6.75
C GLY A 305 19.29 -5.07 -6.94
N VAL A 306 20.42 -4.45 -6.69
CA VAL A 306 21.76 -5.09 -6.76
C VAL A 306 22.52 -4.82 -5.47
N ALA A 307 23.20 -5.86 -4.98
CA ALA A 307 24.11 -5.71 -3.86
C ALA A 307 25.29 -4.82 -4.25
N GLN A 308 25.65 -3.90 -3.39
CA GLN A 308 26.83 -3.04 -3.50
C GLN A 308 27.65 -3.21 -2.23
N VAL A 309 28.96 -3.34 -2.39
CA VAL A 309 29.90 -3.55 -1.29
C VAL A 309 30.71 -2.28 -1.07
N ASP A 310 30.67 -1.79 0.17
CA ASP A 310 31.59 -0.76 0.62
C ASP A 310 32.89 -1.43 1.10
N ARG A 311 33.96 -1.24 0.35
CA ARG A 311 35.25 -1.86 0.63
C ARG A 311 35.89 -1.33 1.92
N ALA A 312 35.64 -0.06 2.26
CA ALA A 312 36.25 0.57 3.41
C ALA A 312 35.79 -0.03 4.73
N THR A 313 34.53 -0.49 4.78
CA THR A 313 33.93 -1.09 5.97
C THR A 313 33.90 -2.62 5.91
N CYS A 314 34.27 -3.24 4.77
CA CYS A 314 34.25 -4.68 4.57
C CYS A 314 35.41 -5.35 5.35
N LEU A 315 35.08 -6.35 6.18
CA LEU A 315 36.08 -7.10 6.94
C LEU A 315 37.11 -7.76 6.02
N LEU A 316 36.67 -8.33 4.90
CA LEU A 316 37.57 -8.95 3.93
C LEU A 316 38.51 -7.91 3.27
N GLY A 317 38.00 -6.70 3.01
CA GLY A 317 38.77 -5.58 2.49
C GLY A 317 39.77 -5.00 3.49
N SER A 318 39.55 -5.22 4.79
CA SER A 318 40.48 -4.84 5.90
C SER A 318 41.43 -5.96 6.27
N GLY A 319 41.59 -7.01 5.48
CA GLY A 319 42.52 -8.11 5.71
C GLY A 319 42.04 -9.15 6.73
N ARG A 320 40.77 -9.10 7.15
CA ARG A 320 40.16 -10.13 8.00
C ARG A 320 39.47 -11.20 7.18
N GLU A 321 39.55 -12.44 7.59
CA GLU A 321 38.82 -13.52 6.97
C GLU A 321 37.31 -13.32 7.12
N CYS A 322 36.59 -13.22 6.03
CA CYS A 322 35.13 -13.13 5.99
C CYS A 322 34.60 -13.57 4.65
N GLY A 323 33.62 -14.45 4.65
CA GLY A 323 32.95 -14.95 3.43
C GLY A 323 31.42 -15.01 3.59
N ALA A 324 30.87 -14.50 4.71
CA ALA A 324 29.48 -14.69 5.11
C ALA A 324 28.48 -14.35 4.00
N CYS A 325 28.65 -13.24 3.29
CA CYS A 325 27.74 -12.81 2.23
C CYS A 325 27.79 -13.72 0.99
N ALA A 326 28.98 -14.24 0.63
CA ALA A 326 29.13 -15.14 -0.51
C ALA A 326 28.54 -16.52 -0.20
N THR A 327 28.85 -17.08 0.96
CA THR A 327 28.31 -18.37 1.43
C THR A 327 26.80 -18.37 1.57
N ALA A 328 26.21 -17.25 2.01
CA ALA A 328 24.77 -17.12 2.22
C ALA A 328 24.00 -16.88 0.91
N CYS A 329 24.65 -16.52 -0.19
CA CYS A 329 23.95 -16.10 -1.41
C CYS A 329 23.25 -17.28 -2.11
N PRO A 330 21.89 -17.35 -2.14
CA PRO A 330 21.18 -18.47 -2.75
C PRO A 330 21.23 -18.46 -4.29
N HIS A 331 21.76 -17.40 -4.88
CA HIS A 331 21.87 -17.21 -6.33
C HIS A 331 23.31 -17.21 -6.83
N GLU A 332 24.28 -17.54 -5.96
CA GLU A 332 25.72 -17.56 -6.29
C GLU A 332 26.19 -16.28 -6.99
N ALA A 333 25.58 -15.16 -6.61
CA ALA A 333 25.82 -13.85 -7.22
C ALA A 333 27.02 -13.12 -6.62
N LEU A 334 27.70 -13.70 -5.64
CA LEU A 334 28.82 -13.12 -4.92
C LEU A 334 30.01 -14.08 -4.94
N ASP A 335 31.14 -13.61 -5.46
CA ASP A 335 32.40 -14.33 -5.42
C ASP A 335 33.40 -13.64 -4.51
N LEU A 336 34.33 -14.42 -3.96
CA LEU A 336 35.49 -13.90 -3.26
C LEU A 336 36.67 -13.90 -4.22
N ALA A 337 37.27 -12.74 -4.43
CA ALA A 337 38.47 -12.60 -5.24
C ALA A 337 39.61 -12.02 -4.40
N TRP A 338 40.82 -12.40 -4.69
CA TRP A 338 42.01 -11.87 -4.06
C TRP A 338 42.63 -10.76 -4.93
N ASP A 339 42.87 -9.61 -4.34
CA ASP A 339 43.60 -8.54 -5.02
C ASP A 339 45.07 -8.64 -4.66
N ALA A 340 45.88 -9.13 -5.65
CA ALA A 340 47.29 -9.35 -5.43
C ALA A 340 48.12 -8.06 -5.27
N LYS A 341 47.59 -6.91 -5.69
CA LYS A 341 48.27 -5.61 -5.54
C LYS A 341 48.08 -5.03 -4.13
N GLU A 342 46.88 -5.13 -3.61
CA GLU A 342 46.54 -4.61 -2.28
C GLU A 342 46.72 -5.67 -1.19
N MET A 343 47.03 -6.93 -1.56
CA MET A 343 47.15 -8.08 -0.63
C MET A 343 45.93 -8.29 0.25
N VAL A 344 44.73 -7.95 -0.24
CA VAL A 344 43.45 -8.07 0.46
C VAL A 344 42.42 -8.81 -0.37
N GLY A 345 41.49 -9.45 0.30
CA GLY A 345 40.34 -10.06 -0.35
C GLY A 345 39.29 -9.03 -0.73
N ARG A 346 38.53 -9.32 -1.75
CA ARG A 346 37.38 -8.49 -2.14
C ARG A 346 36.17 -9.34 -2.53
N VAL A 347 34.99 -8.83 -2.22
CA VAL A 347 33.73 -9.41 -2.70
C VAL A 347 33.41 -8.84 -4.07
N VAL A 348 33.21 -9.72 -5.04
CA VAL A 348 32.81 -9.38 -6.41
C VAL A 348 31.34 -9.73 -6.60
N VAL A 349 30.54 -8.75 -6.96
CA VAL A 349 29.12 -8.95 -7.24
C VAL A 349 28.92 -9.27 -8.71
N LYS A 350 28.17 -10.33 -9.04
CA LYS A 350 27.69 -10.66 -10.38
C LYS A 350 26.30 -10.03 -10.58
N PRO A 351 26.17 -8.86 -11.20
CA PRO A 351 24.89 -8.14 -11.25
C PRO A 351 23.77 -8.92 -11.97
N LYS A 352 24.13 -9.75 -12.97
CA LYS A 352 23.17 -10.56 -13.74
C LYS A 352 22.55 -11.69 -12.91
N ALA A 353 23.26 -12.23 -11.93
CA ALA A 353 22.77 -13.28 -11.04
C ALA A 353 22.10 -12.73 -9.78
N CYS A 354 22.37 -11.46 -9.43
CA CYS A 354 21.84 -10.86 -8.21
C CYS A 354 20.37 -10.49 -8.36
N THR A 355 19.51 -11.04 -7.51
CA THR A 355 18.07 -10.75 -7.46
C THR A 355 17.72 -9.62 -6.50
N GLY A 356 18.68 -9.13 -5.70
CA GLY A 356 18.46 -8.12 -4.69
C GLY A 356 17.63 -8.63 -3.49
N CYS A 357 17.77 -9.92 -3.14
CA CYS A 357 16.99 -10.55 -2.08
C CYS A 357 17.36 -10.08 -0.65
N GLY A 358 18.52 -9.42 -0.48
CA GLY A 358 18.96 -8.85 0.79
C GLY A 358 19.60 -9.84 1.77
N TYR A 359 19.75 -11.12 1.42
CA TYR A 359 20.33 -12.09 2.34
C TYR A 359 21.78 -11.76 2.72
N CYS A 360 22.57 -11.32 1.74
CA CYS A 360 23.94 -10.85 1.97
C CYS A 360 24.01 -9.64 2.92
N GLU A 361 23.06 -8.72 2.82
CA GLU A 361 22.95 -7.56 3.71
C GLU A 361 22.55 -7.98 5.13
N TYR A 362 21.62 -8.92 5.25
CA TYR A 362 21.14 -9.42 6.54
C TYR A 362 22.23 -10.16 7.33
N VAL A 363 23.03 -11.00 6.66
CA VAL A 363 24.09 -11.81 7.34
C VAL A 363 25.39 -11.06 7.55
N CYS A 364 25.53 -9.83 7.06
CA CYS A 364 26.76 -9.06 7.15
C CYS A 364 27.10 -8.71 8.61
N PRO A 365 28.27 -9.17 9.14
CA PRO A 365 28.61 -8.96 10.55
C PRO A 365 29.20 -7.57 10.84
N SER A 366 29.53 -6.78 9.80
CA SER A 366 30.11 -5.44 10.02
C SER A 366 29.07 -4.43 10.49
N SER A 367 29.51 -3.47 11.29
CA SER A 367 28.68 -2.34 11.76
C SER A 367 29.42 -1.02 11.46
N PRO A 368 28.90 -0.19 10.56
CA PRO A 368 27.73 -0.39 9.70
C PRO A 368 27.93 -1.51 8.70
N ARG A 369 26.81 -2.11 8.19
CA ARG A 369 26.88 -3.18 7.20
C ARG A 369 27.58 -2.73 5.92
N SER A 370 28.59 -3.48 5.52
CA SER A 370 29.43 -3.18 4.35
C SER A 370 28.80 -3.55 3.02
N ILE A 371 27.84 -4.46 3.02
CA ILE A 371 27.10 -4.84 1.81
C ILE A 371 25.64 -4.43 1.99
N ARG A 372 25.14 -3.71 1.00
CA ARG A 372 23.74 -3.24 0.99
C ARG A 372 23.14 -3.44 -0.38
N VAL A 373 21.87 -3.80 -0.41
CA VAL A 373 21.11 -3.81 -1.66
C VAL A 373 20.72 -2.37 -2.00
N ARG A 374 20.96 -1.98 -3.25
CA ARG A 374 20.51 -0.70 -3.81
C ARG A 374 19.51 -0.94 -4.91
N ALA A 375 18.47 -0.12 -4.92
CA ALA A 375 17.52 -0.13 -6.01
C ALA A 375 18.21 0.28 -7.33
N PHE A 376 17.65 -0.15 -8.45
CA PHE A 376 18.14 0.26 -9.75
C PHE A 376 17.94 1.76 -9.96
N GLY A 377 18.98 2.45 -10.45
CA GLY A 377 18.89 3.84 -10.90
C GLY A 377 18.02 3.96 -12.16
N LEU A 378 17.61 5.20 -12.48
CA LEU A 378 16.84 5.50 -13.69
C LEU A 378 17.57 5.13 -14.99
N GLU A 379 18.89 5.00 -14.92
CA GLU A 379 19.77 4.68 -16.07
C GLU A 379 19.97 3.17 -16.27
N ASP A 380 19.46 2.32 -15.37
CA ASP A 380 19.67 0.88 -15.47
C ASP A 380 18.73 0.26 -16.51
N LYS A 381 19.30 -0.12 -17.66
CA LYS A 381 18.58 -0.67 -18.83
C LYS A 381 18.01 -2.08 -18.63
N ARG A 382 18.09 -2.65 -17.43
CA ARG A 382 17.59 -4.02 -17.14
C ARG A 382 16.07 -4.11 -16.95
N PHE A 383 15.33 -3.01 -17.13
CA PHE A 383 13.88 -2.93 -17.10
C PHE A 383 13.31 -2.31 -18.36
#